data_c9ff9c29d7a7ceb29552a82e83716bad
#
_entry.id   c9ff9c29d7a7ceb29552a82e83716bad
#
_cell.length_a   1.000
_cell.length_b   1.000
_cell.length_c   1.000
_cell.angle_alpha   90.00
_cell.angle_beta   90.00
_cell.angle_gamma   90.00
#
_symmetry.space_group_name_H-M   'P 1'
#
loop_
_entity.id
_entity.type
_entity.pdbx_description
1 polymer ?
#
loop_
_entity_poly.entity_id
_entity_poly.type
_entity_poly.pdbx_seq_one_letter_code
_entity_poly.pdbx_strand_id
1 'polypeptide(L)'
;MPDPVAASSVPEPPPLPVGSRVADRRVVRHFREFFGIRKEAPLWQIILLSLFCIALCLGAWWLVTLGEPEERILPYSALPSPQETFASFPSLWFDRELTRNLLVTLRRVGLGFGLAALIGVPLGVVCGCFPRVNAFFLPVSIFGRNIPIAALIPVIFSLFGIGELEKVMFIFIACVAFVVSDTARAVMEVGSPYIDTAYTLGASRRQVILKVLVPLAMPSIFNSLRLLFGLAFGYIMLVEFVKLGGEVGGLGDIIIISQRRGPREHIILLLIIMPVVALAIDRLLFWIQKELFPYRYGGVGLLDRGLRAVLHGWEDIKCLIWRPAAASMPQTVSSQKSAGSGKNEAP
;
A
#
# COMPACT_ATOMS: atom_id res chain seq x y z
N MET A 1 -9.93 -26.34 82.57
CA MET A 1 -8.65 -26.18 81.82
C MET A 1 -8.38 -27.51 81.16
N PRO A 2 -8.49 -27.63 79.84
CA PRO A 2 -7.97 -28.77 79.08
C PRO A 2 -6.65 -28.35 78.41
N ASP A 3 -5.73 -29.33 78.34
CA ASP A 3 -4.37 -29.26 77.89
C ASP A 3 -4.22 -28.90 76.37
N PRO A 4 -3.12 -28.30 75.95
CA PRO A 4 -2.88 -27.99 74.51
C PRO A 4 -2.48 -29.27 73.77
N VAL A 5 -3.21 -29.52 72.65
CA VAL A 5 -2.96 -30.59 71.71
C VAL A 5 -1.65 -30.34 70.96
N ALA A 6 -0.75 -31.34 71.04
CA ALA A 6 0.53 -31.33 70.33
C ALA A 6 0.36 -31.18 68.80
N ALA A 7 1.03 -30.19 68.25
CA ALA A 7 1.12 -30.01 66.81
C ALA A 7 1.97 -31.12 66.18
N SER A 8 1.36 -31.96 65.34
CA SER A 8 2.03 -33.00 64.56
C SER A 8 2.87 -32.31 63.45
N SER A 9 4.18 -32.51 63.51
CA SER A 9 5.13 -32.09 62.47
C SER A 9 4.85 -32.86 61.21
N VAL A 10 4.45 -32.09 60.17
CA VAL A 10 4.37 -32.57 58.78
C VAL A 10 5.81 -32.74 58.27
N PRO A 11 6.20 -33.92 57.74
CA PRO A 11 7.56 -34.09 57.19
C PRO A 11 7.76 -33.25 55.95
N GLU A 12 8.87 -32.54 55.90
CA GLU A 12 9.33 -31.72 54.79
C GLU A 12 9.55 -32.60 53.53
N PRO A 13 9.03 -32.24 52.37
CA PRO A 13 9.24 -33.02 51.14
C PRO A 13 10.73 -33.01 50.73
N PRO A 14 11.23 -34.15 50.18
CA PRO A 14 12.65 -34.25 49.81
C PRO A 14 13.02 -33.22 48.72
N PRO A 15 14.27 -32.70 48.76
CA PRO A 15 14.75 -31.72 47.75
C PRO A 15 14.76 -32.36 46.35
N LEU A 16 14.10 -31.68 45.42
CA LEU A 16 14.07 -32.10 44.02
C LEU A 16 15.47 -32.05 43.39
N PRO A 17 15.84 -33.01 42.53
CA PRO A 17 17.16 -33.03 41.89
C PRO A 17 17.39 -31.80 41.03
N VAL A 18 18.32 -30.93 41.44
CA VAL A 18 18.77 -29.75 40.74
C VAL A 18 19.88 -30.18 39.77
N GLY A 19 19.54 -30.53 38.55
CA GLY A 19 20.65 -30.86 37.62
C GLY A 19 20.36 -31.04 36.14
N SER A 20 19.12 -31.24 35.68
CA SER A 20 18.90 -31.56 34.25
C SER A 20 17.78 -30.77 33.53
N ARG A 21 17.14 -29.85 34.20
CA ARG A 21 15.94 -29.15 33.63
C ARG A 21 16.16 -27.71 33.13
N VAL A 22 17.38 -27.18 33.20
CA VAL A 22 17.63 -25.76 32.85
C VAL A 22 17.77 -25.56 31.36
N ALA A 23 18.39 -26.50 30.64
CA ALA A 23 18.55 -26.43 29.18
C ALA A 23 17.19 -26.63 28.45
N ASP A 24 16.39 -27.58 28.95
CA ASP A 24 15.09 -27.89 28.36
C ASP A 24 14.07 -26.75 28.55
N ARG A 25 14.15 -26.02 29.64
CA ARG A 25 13.31 -24.84 29.90
C ARG A 25 13.64 -23.66 28.99
N ARG A 26 14.87 -23.51 28.52
CA ARG A 26 15.24 -22.42 27.58
C ARG A 26 14.68 -22.68 26.18
N VAL A 27 14.78 -23.90 25.67
CA VAL A 27 14.24 -24.28 24.37
C VAL A 27 12.73 -24.17 24.34
N VAL A 28 12.06 -24.72 25.36
CA VAL A 28 10.58 -24.63 25.51
C VAL A 28 10.11 -23.18 25.66
N ARG A 29 10.88 -22.35 26.35
CA ARG A 29 10.57 -20.91 26.50
C ARG A 29 10.71 -20.16 25.18
N HIS A 30 11.79 -20.40 24.39
CA HIS A 30 11.98 -19.82 23.06
C HIS A 30 10.90 -20.27 22.08
N PHE A 31 10.52 -21.55 22.13
CA PHE A 31 9.44 -22.09 21.32
C PHE A 31 8.08 -21.48 21.67
N ARG A 32 7.82 -21.28 22.95
CA ARG A 32 6.60 -20.63 23.44
C ARG A 32 6.58 -19.12 23.19
N GLU A 33 7.74 -18.47 23.14
CA GLU A 33 7.88 -17.07 22.74
C GLU A 33 7.70 -16.90 21.23
N PHE A 34 8.16 -17.85 20.41
CA PHE A 34 7.99 -17.87 18.96
C PHE A 34 6.52 -18.01 18.54
N PHE A 35 5.75 -18.83 19.25
CA PHE A 35 4.29 -18.97 19.03
C PHE A 35 3.45 -18.01 19.90
N GLY A 36 4.03 -16.95 20.41
CA GLY A 36 3.32 -15.93 21.18
C GLY A 36 2.27 -15.19 20.36
N ILE A 37 0.98 -15.27 20.76
CA ILE A 37 -0.14 -14.62 20.08
C ILE A 37 0.06 -13.09 20.11
N ARG A 38 0.06 -12.44 18.93
CA ARG A 38 0.16 -10.99 18.75
C ARG A 38 1.43 -10.32 19.32
N LYS A 39 2.50 -11.10 19.53
CA LYS A 39 3.81 -10.51 19.88
C LYS A 39 4.49 -10.02 18.59
N GLU A 40 4.96 -8.79 18.62
CA GLU A 40 5.74 -8.23 17.52
C GLU A 40 7.09 -8.94 17.46
N ALA A 41 7.38 -9.56 16.32
CA ALA A 41 8.69 -10.16 16.09
C ALA A 41 9.73 -9.06 15.81
N PRO A 42 10.95 -9.17 16.34
CA PRO A 42 12.01 -8.22 16.02
C PRO A 42 12.35 -8.27 14.53
N LEU A 43 12.70 -7.12 13.95
CA LEU A 43 12.95 -6.95 12.51
C LEU A 43 13.92 -8.00 11.93
N TRP A 44 14.96 -8.35 12.68
CA TRP A 44 15.94 -9.37 12.23
C TRP A 44 15.31 -10.76 12.06
N GLN A 45 14.38 -11.16 12.93
CA GLN A 45 13.66 -12.44 12.80
C GLN A 45 12.72 -12.42 11.59
N ILE A 46 12.03 -11.31 11.35
CA ILE A 46 11.18 -11.15 10.17
C ILE A 46 12.02 -11.31 8.90
N ILE A 47 13.17 -10.65 8.83
CA ILE A 47 14.06 -10.72 7.68
C ILE A 47 14.60 -12.14 7.48
N LEU A 48 15.08 -12.78 8.57
CA LEU A 48 15.59 -14.15 8.49
C LEU A 48 14.53 -15.17 8.05
N LEU A 49 13.31 -15.09 8.61
CA LEU A 49 12.21 -15.97 8.24
C LEU A 49 11.76 -15.75 6.80
N SER A 50 11.75 -14.49 6.34
CA SER A 50 11.43 -14.17 4.95
C SER A 50 12.47 -14.70 3.98
N LEU A 51 13.77 -14.52 4.30
CA LEU A 51 14.88 -15.09 3.50
C LEU A 51 14.85 -16.63 3.49
N PHE A 52 14.55 -17.23 4.64
CA PHE A 52 14.41 -18.68 4.74
C PHE A 52 13.27 -19.21 3.88
N CYS A 53 12.11 -18.53 3.90
CA CYS A 53 10.99 -18.88 3.04
C CYS A 53 11.35 -18.79 1.56
N ILE A 54 12.00 -17.70 1.13
CA ILE A 54 12.47 -17.54 -0.26
C ILE A 54 13.48 -18.63 -0.63
N ALA A 55 14.45 -18.91 0.26
CA ALA A 55 15.44 -19.96 0.04
C ALA A 55 14.80 -21.35 -0.07
N LEU A 56 13.77 -21.62 0.74
CA LEU A 56 13.02 -22.87 0.70
C LEU A 56 12.25 -23.01 -0.63
N CYS A 57 11.59 -21.95 -1.11
CA CYS A 57 10.92 -21.95 -2.40
C CYS A 57 11.88 -22.16 -3.57
N LEU A 58 13.03 -21.45 -3.56
CA LEU A 58 14.07 -21.62 -4.59
C LEU A 58 14.72 -22.99 -4.51
N GLY A 59 14.96 -23.51 -3.31
CA GLY A 59 15.49 -24.85 -3.08
C GLY A 59 14.54 -25.94 -3.56
N ALA A 60 13.24 -25.81 -3.28
CA ALA A 60 12.21 -26.71 -3.79
C ALA A 60 12.15 -26.69 -5.32
N TRP A 61 12.19 -25.49 -5.93
CA TRP A 61 12.26 -25.36 -7.38
C TRP A 61 13.50 -26.03 -7.96
N TRP A 62 14.67 -25.77 -7.36
CA TRP A 62 15.93 -26.40 -7.78
C TRP A 62 15.90 -27.93 -7.65
N LEU A 63 15.38 -28.48 -6.53
CA LEU A 63 15.26 -29.93 -6.31
C LEU A 63 14.37 -30.62 -7.36
N VAL A 64 13.23 -30.03 -7.70
CA VAL A 64 12.27 -30.59 -8.67
C VAL A 64 12.84 -30.59 -10.10
N THR A 65 13.75 -29.63 -10.37
CA THR A 65 14.40 -29.48 -11.69
C THR A 65 15.82 -30.05 -11.74
N LEU A 66 16.23 -30.83 -10.73
CA LEU A 66 17.56 -31.44 -10.64
C LEU A 66 17.67 -32.63 -11.59
N GLY A 67 18.82 -32.74 -12.28
CA GLY A 67 19.12 -33.84 -13.23
C GLY A 67 19.15 -33.39 -14.68
N GLU A 68 19.49 -34.34 -15.57
CA GLU A 68 19.44 -34.11 -17.01
C GLU A 68 18.02 -33.86 -17.50
N PRO A 69 17.79 -33.09 -18.59
CA PRO A 69 16.46 -32.67 -19.03
C PRO A 69 15.46 -33.82 -19.23
N GLU A 70 15.93 -35.04 -19.51
CA GLU A 70 15.11 -36.24 -19.72
C GLU A 70 14.80 -37.00 -18.42
N GLU A 71 15.61 -36.82 -17.36
CA GLU A 71 15.48 -37.54 -16.08
C GLU A 71 14.81 -36.69 -14.98
N ARG A 72 14.48 -35.43 -15.26
CA ARG A 72 13.86 -34.54 -14.30
C ARG A 72 12.47 -34.99 -13.91
N ILE A 73 12.06 -34.77 -12.66
CA ILE A 73 10.69 -34.99 -12.17
C ILE A 73 9.69 -34.19 -13.02
N LEU A 74 10.04 -32.93 -13.35
CA LEU A 74 9.27 -32.10 -14.29
C LEU A 74 10.13 -31.85 -15.55
N PRO A 75 9.59 -32.16 -16.76
CA PRO A 75 10.33 -31.96 -17.99
C PRO A 75 10.59 -30.45 -18.21
N TYR A 76 11.68 -30.12 -18.90
CA TYR A 76 12.07 -28.76 -19.28
C TYR A 76 10.90 -27.98 -19.95
N SER A 77 10.05 -28.67 -20.72
CA SER A 77 8.87 -28.06 -21.36
C SER A 77 7.82 -27.56 -20.36
N ALA A 78 7.82 -28.08 -19.13
CA ALA A 78 6.89 -27.66 -18.08
C ALA A 78 7.52 -26.62 -17.14
N LEU A 79 8.73 -26.90 -16.66
CA LEU A 79 9.42 -26.01 -15.71
C LEU A 79 10.94 -26.04 -15.96
N PRO A 80 11.54 -24.99 -16.58
CA PRO A 80 12.98 -24.85 -16.69
C PRO A 80 13.63 -24.65 -15.31
N SER A 81 14.91 -25.00 -15.21
CA SER A 81 15.68 -24.83 -13.97
C SER A 81 15.90 -23.35 -13.63
N PRO A 82 16.16 -23.02 -12.35
CA PRO A 82 16.50 -21.65 -11.96
C PRO A 82 17.69 -21.09 -12.74
N GLN A 83 18.71 -21.92 -12.98
CA GLN A 83 19.93 -21.53 -13.71
C GLN A 83 19.62 -21.15 -15.16
N GLU A 84 18.86 -21.99 -15.88
CA GLU A 84 18.41 -21.73 -17.26
C GLU A 84 17.54 -20.47 -17.34
N THR A 85 16.62 -20.32 -16.38
CA THR A 85 15.74 -19.15 -16.29
C THR A 85 16.52 -17.85 -16.10
N PHE A 86 17.43 -17.79 -15.14
CA PHE A 86 18.21 -16.57 -14.91
C PHE A 86 19.26 -16.32 -15.99
N ALA A 87 19.82 -17.37 -16.62
CA ALA A 87 20.72 -17.23 -17.76
C ALA A 87 20.04 -16.61 -18.99
N SER A 88 18.73 -16.77 -19.14
CA SER A 88 17.95 -16.17 -20.23
C SER A 88 17.62 -14.68 -20.04
N PHE A 89 17.99 -14.07 -18.90
CA PHE A 89 17.71 -12.66 -18.62
C PHE A 89 18.27 -11.69 -19.68
N PRO A 90 19.53 -11.82 -20.16
CA PRO A 90 20.06 -10.91 -21.18
C PRO A 90 19.26 -10.98 -22.49
N SER A 91 18.87 -12.17 -22.96
CA SER A 91 18.09 -12.32 -24.17
C SER A 91 16.67 -11.74 -24.04
N LEU A 92 16.04 -11.89 -22.86
CA LEU A 92 14.76 -11.26 -22.56
C LEU A 92 14.86 -9.73 -22.54
N TRP A 93 15.96 -9.20 -21.98
CA TRP A 93 16.17 -7.76 -21.85
C TRP A 93 16.47 -7.08 -23.19
N PHE A 94 17.40 -7.64 -23.97
CA PHE A 94 17.89 -7.04 -25.20
C PHE A 94 17.09 -7.49 -26.44
N ASP A 95 16.89 -8.81 -26.64
CA ASP A 95 16.27 -9.31 -27.87
C ASP A 95 14.73 -9.14 -27.85
N ARG A 96 14.13 -9.12 -26.63
CA ARG A 96 12.69 -8.95 -26.45
C ARG A 96 12.29 -7.57 -26.02
N GLU A 97 13.23 -6.62 -25.91
CA GLU A 97 12.98 -5.24 -25.52
C GLU A 97 12.09 -5.13 -24.25
N LEU A 98 12.46 -5.88 -23.19
CA LEU A 98 11.66 -5.98 -21.96
C LEU A 98 11.25 -4.61 -21.42
N THR A 99 12.18 -3.65 -21.37
CA THR A 99 11.90 -2.30 -20.84
C THR A 99 10.84 -1.57 -21.65
N ARG A 100 10.90 -1.65 -23.00
CA ARG A 100 9.90 -1.04 -23.88
C ARG A 100 8.52 -1.65 -23.66
N ASN A 101 8.44 -2.98 -23.63
CA ASN A 101 7.19 -3.70 -23.43
C ASN A 101 6.60 -3.45 -22.04
N LEU A 102 7.43 -3.36 -21.00
CA LEU A 102 7.03 -2.99 -19.66
C LEU A 102 6.42 -1.59 -19.63
N LEU A 103 7.06 -0.60 -20.26
CA LEU A 103 6.55 0.77 -20.32
C LEU A 103 5.22 0.86 -21.10
N VAL A 104 5.06 0.08 -22.17
CA VAL A 104 3.79 -0.01 -22.91
C VAL A 104 2.67 -0.54 -22.01
N THR A 105 2.90 -1.65 -21.31
CA THR A 105 1.94 -2.21 -20.35
C THR A 105 1.61 -1.22 -19.24
N LEU A 106 2.63 -0.57 -18.64
CA LEU A 106 2.43 0.44 -17.58
C LEU A 106 1.65 1.65 -18.08
N ARG A 107 1.89 2.12 -19.29
CA ARG A 107 1.12 3.22 -19.91
C ARG A 107 -0.35 2.85 -20.05
N ARG A 108 -0.66 1.65 -20.55
CA ARG A 108 -2.04 1.16 -20.70
C ARG A 108 -2.76 1.07 -19.35
N VAL A 109 -2.10 0.44 -18.37
CA VAL A 109 -2.63 0.34 -17.01
C VAL A 109 -2.81 1.72 -16.38
N GLY A 110 -1.81 2.59 -16.50
CA GLY A 110 -1.85 3.95 -15.96
C GLY A 110 -2.99 4.80 -16.53
N LEU A 111 -3.21 4.72 -17.84
CA LEU A 111 -4.32 5.43 -18.51
C LEU A 111 -5.69 4.85 -18.13
N GLY A 112 -5.86 3.53 -18.19
CA GLY A 112 -7.14 2.88 -17.88
C GLY A 112 -7.52 3.02 -16.41
N PHE A 113 -6.58 2.77 -15.51
CA PHE A 113 -6.78 2.92 -14.07
C PHE A 113 -6.92 4.40 -13.67
N GLY A 114 -6.14 5.30 -14.28
CA GLY A 114 -6.28 6.75 -14.09
C GLY A 114 -7.67 7.26 -14.45
N LEU A 115 -8.24 6.78 -15.57
CA LEU A 115 -9.61 7.07 -15.96
C LEU A 115 -10.63 6.50 -14.94
N ALA A 116 -10.40 5.27 -14.46
CA ALA A 116 -11.24 4.66 -13.43
C ALA A 116 -11.20 5.44 -12.11
N ALA A 117 -10.03 5.94 -11.72
CA ALA A 117 -9.88 6.77 -10.54
C ALA A 117 -10.52 8.16 -10.73
N LEU A 118 -10.34 8.78 -11.89
CA LEU A 118 -10.89 10.11 -12.21
C LEU A 118 -12.41 10.14 -12.16
N ILE A 119 -13.08 9.09 -12.60
CA ILE A 119 -14.55 8.97 -12.58
C ILE A 119 -15.02 8.31 -11.29
N GLY A 120 -14.36 7.24 -10.87
CA GLY A 120 -14.79 6.41 -9.73
C GLY A 120 -14.61 7.09 -8.39
N VAL A 121 -13.57 7.88 -8.17
CA VAL A 121 -13.36 8.57 -6.88
C VAL A 121 -14.43 9.64 -6.64
N PRO A 122 -14.73 10.59 -7.54
CA PRO A 122 -15.81 11.55 -7.32
C PRO A 122 -17.17 10.87 -7.12
N LEU A 123 -17.50 9.86 -7.93
CA LEU A 123 -18.75 9.12 -7.78
C LEU A 123 -18.81 8.36 -6.44
N GLY A 124 -17.72 7.71 -6.04
CA GLY A 124 -17.60 7.02 -4.76
C GLY A 124 -17.73 7.97 -3.56
N VAL A 125 -17.14 9.17 -3.63
CA VAL A 125 -17.31 10.21 -2.61
C VAL A 125 -18.78 10.61 -2.48
N VAL A 126 -19.46 10.83 -3.60
CA VAL A 126 -20.91 11.16 -3.58
C VAL A 126 -21.72 10.00 -2.98
N CYS A 127 -21.43 8.75 -3.37
CA CYS A 127 -22.07 7.57 -2.79
C CYS A 127 -21.81 7.49 -1.27
N GLY A 128 -20.57 7.71 -0.82
CA GLY A 128 -20.20 7.66 0.60
C GLY A 128 -20.84 8.77 1.44
N CYS A 129 -21.04 9.96 0.85
CA CYS A 129 -21.69 11.08 1.53
C CYS A 129 -23.21 10.98 1.59
N PHE A 130 -23.85 10.35 0.59
CA PHE A 130 -25.31 10.31 0.46
C PHE A 130 -25.83 8.87 0.43
N PRO A 131 -26.41 8.36 1.53
CA PRO A 131 -26.90 6.97 1.60
C PRO A 131 -27.90 6.59 0.51
N ARG A 132 -28.75 7.54 0.07
CA ARG A 132 -29.73 7.31 -1.01
C ARG A 132 -29.04 7.12 -2.37
N VAL A 133 -27.98 7.89 -2.64
CA VAL A 133 -27.17 7.73 -3.86
C VAL A 133 -26.40 6.41 -3.81
N ASN A 134 -25.85 6.06 -2.65
CA ASN A 134 -25.19 4.77 -2.46
C ASN A 134 -26.16 3.62 -2.72
N ALA A 135 -27.37 3.67 -2.18
CA ALA A 135 -28.38 2.63 -2.39
C ALA A 135 -28.76 2.48 -3.88
N PHE A 136 -28.78 3.58 -4.64
CA PHE A 136 -29.03 3.55 -6.08
C PHE A 136 -27.90 2.88 -6.86
N PHE A 137 -26.60 3.20 -6.55
CA PHE A 137 -25.46 2.62 -7.26
C PHE A 137 -25.02 1.27 -6.72
N LEU A 138 -25.47 0.87 -5.52
CA LEU A 138 -25.05 -0.38 -4.86
C LEU A 138 -25.23 -1.62 -5.73
N PRO A 139 -26.39 -1.85 -6.39
CA PRO A 139 -26.60 -3.02 -7.24
C PRO A 139 -25.59 -3.06 -8.41
N VAL A 140 -25.34 -1.91 -9.06
CA VAL A 140 -24.40 -1.78 -10.18
C VAL A 140 -22.98 -2.05 -9.72
N SER A 141 -22.59 -1.54 -8.56
CA SER A 141 -21.26 -1.76 -7.99
C SER A 141 -21.04 -3.21 -7.60
N ILE A 142 -22.03 -3.86 -6.98
CA ILE A 142 -21.95 -5.28 -6.61
C ILE A 142 -21.86 -6.14 -7.88
N PHE A 143 -22.72 -5.88 -8.86
CA PHE A 143 -22.70 -6.61 -10.13
C PHE A 143 -21.37 -6.44 -10.85
N GLY A 144 -20.89 -5.19 -10.99
CA GLY A 144 -19.63 -4.89 -11.67
C GLY A 144 -18.40 -5.55 -11.05
N ARG A 145 -18.38 -5.70 -9.73
CA ARG A 145 -17.27 -6.38 -9.00
C ARG A 145 -17.30 -7.91 -9.17
N ASN A 146 -18.45 -8.49 -9.46
CA ASN A 146 -18.62 -9.94 -9.59
C ASN A 146 -18.60 -10.43 -11.05
N ILE A 147 -18.50 -9.54 -12.03
CA ILE A 147 -18.36 -9.93 -13.42
C ILE A 147 -17.04 -10.69 -13.61
N PRO A 148 -17.06 -11.88 -14.22
CA PRO A 148 -15.83 -12.56 -14.62
C PRO A 148 -15.08 -11.71 -15.65
N ILE A 149 -13.95 -11.12 -15.24
CA ILE A 149 -13.23 -10.14 -16.07
C ILE A 149 -12.78 -10.70 -17.40
N ALA A 150 -12.40 -11.99 -17.45
CA ALA A 150 -12.05 -12.66 -18.70
C ALA A 150 -13.22 -12.72 -19.70
N ALA A 151 -14.46 -12.80 -19.21
CA ALA A 151 -15.65 -12.81 -20.06
C ALA A 151 -15.95 -11.45 -20.71
N LEU A 152 -15.39 -10.36 -20.16
CA LEU A 152 -15.53 -9.01 -20.75
C LEU A 152 -14.69 -8.83 -22.01
N ILE A 153 -13.64 -9.62 -22.22
CA ILE A 153 -12.70 -9.44 -23.34
C ILE A 153 -13.43 -9.42 -24.69
N PRO A 154 -14.25 -10.43 -25.07
CA PRO A 154 -14.95 -10.40 -26.37
C PRO A 154 -15.92 -9.24 -26.51
N VAL A 155 -16.57 -8.83 -25.41
CA VAL A 155 -17.51 -7.72 -25.41
C VAL A 155 -16.78 -6.39 -25.68
N ILE A 156 -15.63 -6.19 -25.05
CA ILE A 156 -14.84 -4.97 -25.20
C ILE A 156 -14.23 -4.90 -26.60
N PHE A 157 -13.77 -6.02 -27.17
CA PHE A 157 -13.38 -6.08 -28.57
C PHE A 157 -14.51 -5.67 -29.51
N SER A 158 -15.72 -6.12 -29.26
CA SER A 158 -16.88 -5.77 -30.07
C SER A 158 -17.25 -4.29 -29.98
N LEU A 159 -17.06 -3.67 -28.79
CA LEU A 159 -17.45 -2.27 -28.56
C LEU A 159 -16.38 -1.25 -29.00
N PHE A 160 -15.12 -1.53 -28.75
CA PHE A 160 -14.02 -0.58 -28.95
C PHE A 160 -13.09 -0.97 -30.11
N GLY A 161 -13.34 -2.11 -30.76
CA GLY A 161 -12.44 -2.64 -31.78
C GLY A 161 -11.16 -3.22 -31.18
N ILE A 162 -10.20 -3.52 -32.07
CA ILE A 162 -8.89 -4.08 -31.73
C ILE A 162 -7.90 -2.93 -31.68
N GLY A 163 -7.20 -2.71 -30.55
CA GLY A 163 -6.22 -1.65 -30.48
C GLY A 163 -5.85 -1.22 -29.05
N GLU A 164 -5.14 -0.09 -28.94
CA GLU A 164 -4.73 0.50 -27.66
C GLU A 164 -5.93 0.95 -26.81
N LEU A 165 -6.97 1.50 -27.47
CA LEU A 165 -8.17 1.99 -26.79
C LEU A 165 -8.89 0.87 -26.06
N GLU A 166 -9.03 -0.29 -26.71
CA GLU A 166 -9.66 -1.48 -26.13
C GLU A 166 -8.96 -1.91 -24.83
N LYS A 167 -7.61 -1.94 -24.82
CA LYS A 167 -6.82 -2.33 -23.63
C LYS A 167 -6.99 -1.36 -22.48
N VAL A 168 -7.02 -0.05 -22.77
CA VAL A 168 -7.26 1.01 -21.79
C VAL A 168 -8.68 0.92 -21.23
N MET A 169 -9.69 0.74 -22.10
CA MET A 169 -11.10 0.64 -21.69
C MET A 169 -11.39 -0.64 -20.92
N PHE A 170 -10.69 -1.73 -21.24
CA PHE A 170 -10.76 -2.95 -20.44
C PHE A 170 -10.36 -2.71 -18.99
N ILE A 171 -9.22 -2.08 -18.73
CA ILE A 171 -8.77 -1.75 -17.37
C ILE A 171 -9.74 -0.77 -16.70
N PHE A 172 -10.23 0.22 -17.43
CA PHE A 172 -11.22 1.16 -16.91
C PHE A 172 -12.47 0.44 -16.40
N ILE A 173 -13.11 -0.39 -17.26
CA ILE A 173 -14.34 -1.10 -16.92
C ILE A 173 -14.11 -2.12 -15.80
N ALA A 174 -12.97 -2.83 -15.83
CA ALA A 174 -12.61 -3.81 -14.81
C ALA A 174 -12.43 -3.16 -13.41
N CYS A 175 -11.93 -1.92 -13.35
CA CYS A 175 -11.55 -1.30 -12.08
C CYS A 175 -12.57 -0.30 -11.54
N VAL A 176 -13.40 0.34 -12.37
CA VAL A 176 -14.27 1.45 -11.94
C VAL A 176 -15.25 1.05 -10.83
N ALA A 177 -15.85 -0.14 -10.90
CA ALA A 177 -16.78 -0.63 -9.88
C ALA A 177 -16.10 -0.83 -8.51
N PHE A 178 -14.87 -1.29 -8.52
CA PHE A 178 -14.05 -1.42 -7.30
C PHE A 178 -13.70 -0.05 -6.73
N VAL A 179 -13.23 0.88 -7.57
CA VAL A 179 -12.87 2.24 -7.14
C VAL A 179 -14.05 2.95 -6.51
N VAL A 180 -15.24 2.89 -7.13
CA VAL A 180 -16.47 3.50 -6.58
C VAL A 180 -16.81 2.92 -5.22
N SER A 181 -16.85 1.58 -5.11
CA SER A 181 -17.22 0.90 -3.87
C SER A 181 -16.24 1.16 -2.74
N ASP A 182 -14.94 1.09 -3.01
CA ASP A 182 -13.90 1.25 -1.99
C ASP A 182 -13.78 2.72 -1.55
N THR A 183 -13.96 3.66 -2.48
CA THR A 183 -14.05 5.09 -2.16
C THR A 183 -15.28 5.39 -1.29
N ALA A 184 -16.46 4.86 -1.65
CA ALA A 184 -17.66 5.06 -0.85
C ALA A 184 -17.50 4.53 0.57
N ARG A 185 -16.89 3.33 0.71
CA ARG A 185 -16.58 2.74 2.00
C ARG A 185 -15.62 3.60 2.82
N ALA A 186 -14.53 4.06 2.22
CA ALA A 186 -13.55 4.91 2.89
C ALA A 186 -14.15 6.21 3.43
N VAL A 187 -15.12 6.80 2.72
CA VAL A 187 -15.85 7.98 3.17
C VAL A 187 -16.81 7.64 4.32
N MET A 188 -17.51 6.50 4.25
CA MET A 188 -18.42 6.05 5.32
C MET A 188 -17.69 5.64 6.61
N GLU A 189 -16.43 5.24 6.53
CA GLU A 189 -15.60 4.88 7.67
C GLU A 189 -15.10 6.11 8.46
N VAL A 190 -15.27 7.33 7.95
CA VAL A 190 -14.97 8.56 8.71
C VAL A 190 -15.91 8.67 9.90
N GLY A 191 -15.35 8.77 11.10
CA GLY A 191 -16.14 8.77 12.35
C GLY A 191 -17.11 9.95 12.46
N SER A 192 -18.32 9.65 12.94
CA SER A 192 -19.39 10.66 13.18
C SER A 192 -18.96 11.83 14.07
N PRO A 193 -18.08 11.69 15.09
CA PRO A 193 -17.67 12.82 15.93
C PRO A 193 -17.07 14.00 15.15
N TYR A 194 -16.37 13.73 14.04
CA TYR A 194 -15.83 14.80 13.20
C TYR A 194 -16.93 15.60 12.49
N ILE A 195 -17.99 14.89 12.05
CA ILE A 195 -19.14 15.47 11.36
C ILE A 195 -19.96 16.31 12.35
N ASP A 196 -20.23 15.77 13.55
CA ASP A 196 -21.00 16.42 14.60
C ASP A 196 -20.29 17.68 15.10
N THR A 197 -18.97 17.61 15.30
CA THR A 197 -18.17 18.78 15.66
C THR A 197 -18.22 19.86 14.59
N ALA A 198 -18.15 19.49 13.31
CA ALA A 198 -18.24 20.47 12.23
C ALA A 198 -19.61 21.16 12.19
N TYR A 199 -20.70 20.42 12.42
CA TYR A 199 -22.03 21.00 12.49
C TYR A 199 -22.24 21.89 13.72
N THR A 200 -21.71 21.53 14.90
CA THR A 200 -21.76 22.39 16.09
C THR A 200 -21.00 23.71 15.90
N LEU A 201 -19.97 23.71 15.07
CA LEU A 201 -19.25 24.93 14.65
C LEU A 201 -19.94 25.71 13.53
N GLY A 202 -21.15 25.29 13.12
CA GLY A 202 -21.94 26.00 12.11
C GLY A 202 -21.54 25.73 10.65
N ALA A 203 -20.80 24.62 10.39
CA ALA A 203 -20.41 24.28 9.02
C ALA A 203 -21.60 23.87 8.16
N SER A 204 -21.66 24.38 6.93
CA SER A 204 -22.65 23.96 5.93
C SER A 204 -22.33 22.54 5.41
N ARG A 205 -23.33 21.85 4.84
CA ARG A 205 -23.16 20.49 4.27
C ARG A 205 -22.00 20.40 3.28
N ARG A 206 -21.82 21.41 2.41
CA ARG A 206 -20.69 21.45 1.44
C ARG A 206 -19.36 21.57 2.16
N GLN A 207 -19.28 22.37 3.23
CA GLN A 207 -18.05 22.50 4.01
C GLN A 207 -17.71 21.20 4.75
N VAL A 208 -18.70 20.51 5.31
CA VAL A 208 -18.49 19.20 5.95
C VAL A 208 -17.94 18.18 4.94
N ILE A 209 -18.50 18.10 3.73
CA ILE A 209 -18.01 17.18 2.70
C ILE A 209 -16.59 17.54 2.27
N LEU A 210 -16.35 18.78 1.81
CA LEU A 210 -15.10 19.16 1.17
C LEU A 210 -13.95 19.42 2.16
N LYS A 211 -14.24 19.89 3.38
CA LYS A 211 -13.22 20.27 4.37
C LYS A 211 -12.99 19.23 5.46
N VAL A 212 -13.93 18.28 5.64
CA VAL A 212 -13.85 17.27 6.70
C VAL A 212 -13.84 15.87 6.12
N LEU A 213 -14.93 15.44 5.48
CA LEU A 213 -15.07 14.07 5.00
C LEU A 213 -14.03 13.68 3.95
N VAL A 214 -13.91 14.48 2.89
CA VAL A 214 -12.98 14.17 1.79
C VAL A 214 -11.53 14.15 2.28
N PRO A 215 -11.00 15.18 2.98
CA PRO A 215 -9.62 15.14 3.44
C PRO A 215 -9.32 14.00 4.43
N LEU A 216 -10.25 13.66 5.32
CA LEU A 216 -10.07 12.55 6.26
C LEU A 216 -10.14 11.18 5.59
N ALA A 217 -10.96 11.02 4.54
CA ALA A 217 -11.07 9.78 3.76
C ALA A 217 -9.93 9.59 2.76
N MET A 218 -9.31 10.68 2.25
CA MET A 218 -8.29 10.62 1.19
C MET A 218 -7.15 9.63 1.42
N PRO A 219 -6.54 9.51 2.62
CA PRO A 219 -5.50 8.52 2.84
C PRO A 219 -5.98 7.08 2.68
N SER A 220 -7.23 6.80 3.09
CA SER A 220 -7.85 5.48 2.94
C SER A 220 -8.23 5.20 1.50
N ILE A 221 -8.77 6.21 0.78
CA ILE A 221 -9.03 6.14 -0.66
C ILE A 221 -7.74 5.84 -1.43
N PHE A 222 -6.67 6.58 -1.16
CA PHE A 222 -5.38 6.37 -1.83
C PHE A 222 -4.80 4.98 -1.55
N ASN A 223 -4.96 4.48 -0.32
CA ASN A 223 -4.54 3.11 0.02
C ASN A 223 -5.31 2.06 -0.79
N SER A 224 -6.62 2.22 -0.96
CA SER A 224 -7.44 1.35 -1.81
C SER A 224 -7.04 1.45 -3.28
N LEU A 225 -6.81 2.67 -3.80
CA LEU A 225 -6.34 2.87 -5.17
C LEU A 225 -4.99 2.18 -5.43
N ARG A 226 -4.06 2.24 -4.48
CA ARG A 226 -2.77 1.56 -4.58
C ARG A 226 -2.93 0.04 -4.70
N LEU A 227 -3.78 -0.57 -3.88
CA LEU A 227 -4.06 -2.00 -3.95
C LEU A 227 -4.76 -2.38 -5.26
N LEU A 228 -5.72 -1.59 -5.71
CA LEU A 228 -6.45 -1.80 -6.96
C LEU A 228 -5.55 -1.62 -8.19
N PHE A 229 -4.54 -0.74 -8.13
CA PHE A 229 -3.56 -0.60 -9.20
C PHE A 229 -2.76 -1.91 -9.41
N GLY A 230 -2.39 -2.58 -8.32
CA GLY A 230 -1.76 -3.90 -8.40
C GLY A 230 -2.66 -4.95 -9.09
N LEU A 231 -3.97 -4.93 -8.79
CA LEU A 231 -4.94 -5.79 -9.48
C LEU A 231 -5.07 -5.43 -10.97
N ALA A 232 -5.13 -4.14 -11.32
CA ALA A 232 -5.19 -3.66 -12.70
C ALA A 232 -3.97 -4.11 -13.52
N PHE A 233 -2.78 -4.10 -12.90
CA PHE A 233 -1.55 -4.61 -13.51
C PHE A 233 -1.61 -6.12 -13.77
N GLY A 234 -2.32 -6.90 -12.94
CA GLY A 234 -2.59 -8.31 -13.22
C GLY A 234 -3.62 -8.51 -14.35
N TYR A 235 -4.66 -7.68 -14.39
CA TYR A 235 -5.75 -7.81 -15.36
C TYR A 235 -5.34 -7.48 -16.78
N ILE A 236 -4.41 -6.54 -17.01
CA ILE A 236 -3.94 -6.18 -18.35
C ILE A 236 -3.35 -7.38 -19.09
N MET A 237 -2.75 -8.34 -18.36
CA MET A 237 -2.19 -9.54 -18.96
C MET A 237 -3.24 -10.35 -19.72
N LEU A 238 -4.49 -10.41 -19.21
CA LEU A 238 -5.57 -11.15 -19.87
C LEU A 238 -5.88 -10.62 -21.27
N VAL A 239 -5.84 -9.30 -21.44
CA VAL A 239 -6.11 -8.66 -22.73
C VAL A 239 -4.88 -8.68 -23.65
N GLU A 240 -3.70 -8.52 -23.09
CA GLU A 240 -2.45 -8.61 -23.86
C GLU A 240 -2.17 -10.04 -24.37
N PHE A 241 -2.76 -11.09 -23.73
CA PHE A 241 -2.69 -12.46 -24.26
C PHE A 241 -3.54 -12.68 -25.52
N VAL A 242 -4.59 -11.89 -25.72
CA VAL A 242 -5.45 -12.06 -26.88
C VAL A 242 -4.91 -11.21 -28.04
N LYS A 243 -4.15 -11.84 -28.93
CA LYS A 243 -3.68 -11.22 -30.17
C LYS A 243 -4.70 -11.35 -31.27
N LEU A 244 -5.44 -10.28 -31.49
CA LEU A 244 -6.30 -10.09 -32.67
C LEU A 244 -5.83 -8.84 -33.37
N GLY A 245 -4.97 -9.00 -34.41
CA GLY A 245 -4.45 -7.87 -35.20
C GLY A 245 -3.03 -7.41 -34.85
N GLY A 246 -2.43 -6.67 -35.77
CA GLY A 246 -0.98 -6.39 -35.84
C GLY A 246 -0.36 -5.46 -34.79
N GLU A 247 -1.02 -5.14 -33.68
CA GLU A 247 -0.39 -4.33 -32.63
C GLU A 247 0.58 -5.18 -31.80
N VAL A 248 1.83 -4.74 -31.83
CA VAL A 248 2.97 -5.39 -31.17
C VAL A 248 3.30 -4.63 -29.91
N GLY A 249 3.47 -5.38 -28.80
CA GLY A 249 4.03 -4.88 -27.56
C GLY A 249 3.18 -5.07 -26.32
N GLY A 250 3.88 -5.09 -25.20
CA GLY A 250 3.37 -5.41 -23.88
C GLY A 250 3.98 -6.70 -23.34
N LEU A 251 3.91 -6.86 -22.00
CA LEU A 251 4.48 -8.04 -21.33
C LEU A 251 3.74 -9.34 -21.72
N GLY A 252 2.42 -9.27 -21.92
CA GLY A 252 1.61 -10.40 -22.36
C GLY A 252 1.99 -10.86 -23.77
N ASP A 253 2.42 -9.93 -24.63
CA ASP A 253 2.90 -10.27 -25.97
C ASP A 253 4.19 -11.10 -25.92
N ILE A 254 5.13 -10.76 -25.06
CA ILE A 254 6.36 -11.52 -24.87
C ILE A 254 6.03 -12.95 -24.42
N ILE A 255 5.07 -13.13 -23.49
CA ILE A 255 4.68 -14.45 -22.98
C ILE A 255 4.12 -15.32 -24.12
N ILE A 256 3.21 -14.78 -24.94
CA ILE A 256 2.63 -15.55 -26.06
C ILE A 256 3.67 -15.90 -27.12
N ILE A 257 4.56 -14.96 -27.47
CA ILE A 257 5.63 -15.23 -28.42
C ILE A 257 6.55 -16.33 -27.87
N SER A 258 6.91 -16.25 -26.58
CA SER A 258 7.76 -17.26 -25.93
C SER A 258 7.06 -18.62 -25.85
N GLN A 259 5.76 -18.66 -25.60
CA GLN A 259 4.97 -19.89 -25.61
C GLN A 259 4.91 -20.55 -26.99
N ARG A 260 4.79 -19.75 -28.06
CA ARG A 260 4.70 -20.27 -29.44
C ARG A 260 6.06 -20.64 -30.02
N ARG A 261 7.14 -19.94 -29.66
CA ARG A 261 8.49 -20.09 -30.23
C ARG A 261 9.43 -20.96 -29.41
N GLY A 262 9.04 -21.39 -28.20
CA GLY A 262 9.77 -22.41 -27.44
C GLY A 262 10.58 -21.95 -26.23
N PRO A 263 11.12 -20.71 -26.07
CA PRO A 263 11.91 -20.35 -24.90
C PRO A 263 11.02 -20.20 -23.66
N ARG A 264 10.80 -21.30 -22.96
CA ARG A 264 9.95 -21.39 -21.76
C ARG A 264 10.51 -20.61 -20.59
N GLU A 265 11.82 -20.45 -20.55
CA GLU A 265 12.56 -19.68 -19.55
C GLU A 265 12.08 -18.24 -19.49
N HIS A 266 11.78 -17.62 -20.63
CA HIS A 266 11.26 -16.26 -20.70
C HIS A 266 9.90 -16.11 -20.00
N ILE A 267 9.05 -17.16 -20.07
CA ILE A 267 7.72 -17.13 -19.41
C ILE A 267 7.90 -17.13 -17.89
N ILE A 268 8.74 -18.06 -17.38
CA ILE A 268 8.99 -18.16 -15.94
C ILE A 268 9.70 -16.89 -15.42
N LEU A 269 10.65 -16.40 -16.19
CA LEU A 269 11.35 -15.16 -15.84
C LEU A 269 10.41 -13.95 -15.78
N LEU A 270 9.47 -13.83 -16.72
CA LEU A 270 8.43 -12.79 -16.68
C LEU A 270 7.49 -12.96 -15.49
N LEU A 271 7.10 -14.21 -15.15
CA LEU A 271 6.30 -14.48 -13.95
C LEU A 271 7.00 -14.06 -12.65
N ILE A 272 8.33 -14.00 -12.63
CA ILE A 272 9.11 -13.47 -11.50
C ILE A 272 9.22 -11.95 -11.59
N ILE A 273 9.49 -11.40 -12.77
CA ILE A 273 9.69 -9.96 -12.98
C ILE A 273 8.40 -9.17 -12.70
N MET A 274 7.24 -9.68 -13.14
CA MET A 274 5.97 -8.96 -12.96
C MET A 274 5.63 -8.65 -11.50
N PRO A 275 5.67 -9.58 -10.54
CA PRO A 275 5.49 -9.28 -9.13
C PRO A 275 6.53 -8.31 -8.57
N VAL A 276 7.79 -8.41 -9.03
CA VAL A 276 8.85 -7.48 -8.60
C VAL A 276 8.54 -6.05 -9.06
N VAL A 277 8.11 -5.88 -10.31
CA VAL A 277 7.66 -4.58 -10.84
C VAL A 277 6.42 -4.08 -10.10
N ALA A 278 5.44 -4.94 -9.86
CA ALA A 278 4.24 -4.59 -9.09
C ALA A 278 4.59 -4.11 -7.68
N LEU A 279 5.52 -4.81 -7.00
CA LEU A 279 6.03 -4.41 -5.68
C LEU A 279 6.79 -3.08 -5.74
N ALA A 280 7.61 -2.84 -6.77
CA ALA A 280 8.32 -1.59 -6.93
C ALA A 280 7.35 -0.41 -7.10
N ILE A 281 6.29 -0.59 -7.90
CA ILE A 281 5.24 0.41 -8.09
C ILE A 281 4.45 0.61 -6.78
N ASP A 282 4.09 -0.46 -6.07
CA ASP A 282 3.42 -0.36 -4.76
C ASP A 282 4.25 0.44 -3.76
N ARG A 283 5.58 0.21 -3.71
CA ARG A 283 6.49 0.97 -2.84
C ARG A 283 6.59 2.44 -3.25
N LEU A 284 6.63 2.72 -4.56
CA LEU A 284 6.63 4.08 -5.08
C LEU A 284 5.33 4.80 -4.72
N LEU A 285 4.18 4.17 -4.94
CA LEU A 285 2.87 4.73 -4.59
C LEU A 285 2.71 4.91 -3.08
N PHE A 286 3.25 3.99 -2.26
CA PHE A 286 3.27 4.13 -0.81
C PHE A 286 4.14 5.29 -0.34
N TRP A 287 5.29 5.51 -0.99
CA TRP A 287 6.12 6.66 -0.73
C TRP A 287 5.38 7.97 -1.07
N ILE A 288 4.75 8.03 -2.25
CA ILE A 288 3.89 9.16 -2.65
C ILE A 288 2.76 9.39 -1.64
N GLN A 289 2.12 8.32 -1.15
CA GLN A 289 1.06 8.41 -0.14
C GLN A 289 1.55 9.04 1.16
N LYS A 290 2.73 8.69 1.64
CA LYS A 290 3.33 9.30 2.84
C LYS A 290 3.60 10.78 2.66
N GLU A 291 4.06 11.18 1.48
CA GLU A 291 4.33 12.59 1.16
C GLU A 291 3.05 13.41 1.04
N LEU A 292 1.99 12.84 0.45
CA LEU A 292 0.71 13.54 0.27
C LEU A 292 -0.09 13.68 1.58
N PHE A 293 0.05 12.71 2.51
CA PHE A 293 -0.76 12.67 3.73
C PHE A 293 0.10 12.63 5.00
N PRO A 294 0.94 13.65 5.26
CA PRO A 294 1.84 13.69 6.42
C PRO A 294 1.07 13.68 7.76
N TYR A 295 -0.15 14.23 7.79
CA TYR A 295 -1.00 14.27 8.98
C TYR A 295 -1.41 12.88 9.50
N ARG A 296 -1.44 11.85 8.65
CA ARG A 296 -1.76 10.47 9.06
C ARG A 296 -0.53 9.68 9.48
N TYR A 297 0.62 9.97 8.89
CA TYR A 297 1.85 9.19 9.09
C TYR A 297 2.86 9.83 10.03
N GLY A 298 2.52 10.98 10.66
CA GLY A 298 3.34 11.63 11.69
C GLY A 298 4.70 12.16 11.22
N GLY A 299 4.87 12.34 9.91
CA GLY A 299 6.11 12.86 9.30
C GLY A 299 5.92 14.26 8.73
N VAL A 300 6.96 15.07 8.73
CA VAL A 300 7.00 16.30 7.93
C VAL A 300 7.37 15.89 6.51
N GLY A 301 6.38 15.76 5.62
CA GLY A 301 6.58 15.38 4.23
C GLY A 301 7.58 16.31 3.54
N LEU A 302 8.42 15.77 2.64
CA LEU A 302 9.35 16.58 1.83
C LEU A 302 8.59 17.59 0.97
N LEU A 303 7.42 17.21 0.44
CA LEU A 303 6.52 18.11 -0.29
C LEU A 303 5.99 19.25 0.60
N ASP A 304 5.63 18.96 1.85
CA ASP A 304 5.19 19.98 2.80
C ASP A 304 6.34 20.93 3.17
N ARG A 305 7.56 20.41 3.32
CA ARG A 305 8.78 21.26 3.48
C ARG A 305 9.02 22.12 2.22
N GLY A 306 8.92 21.54 1.05
CA GLY A 306 9.08 22.27 -0.22
C GLY A 306 8.00 23.33 -0.41
N LEU A 307 6.72 22.97 -0.16
CA LEU A 307 5.60 23.88 -0.28
C LEU A 307 5.69 25.02 0.76
N ARG A 308 6.05 24.71 2.01
CA ARG A 308 6.30 25.73 3.04
C ARG A 308 7.49 26.61 2.69
N ALA A 309 8.57 26.06 2.16
CA ALA A 309 9.71 26.84 1.69
C ALA A 309 9.32 27.80 0.56
N VAL A 310 8.49 27.35 -0.38
CA VAL A 310 7.96 28.19 -1.48
C VAL A 310 6.98 29.24 -0.94
N LEU A 311 6.10 28.87 -0.01
CA LEU A 311 5.15 29.81 0.60
C LEU A 311 5.84 30.85 1.47
N HIS A 312 6.84 30.45 2.29
CA HIS A 312 7.64 31.38 3.07
C HIS A 312 8.49 32.28 2.17
N GLY A 313 9.12 31.71 1.14
CA GLY A 313 9.82 32.52 0.13
C GLY A 313 8.90 33.50 -0.59
N TRP A 314 7.64 33.14 -0.82
CA TRP A 314 6.63 34.04 -1.41
C TRP A 314 6.19 35.12 -0.42
N GLU A 315 6.05 34.81 0.85
CA GLU A 315 5.76 35.80 1.91
C GLU A 315 6.96 36.72 2.14
N ASP A 316 8.16 36.21 2.13
CA ASP A 316 9.39 37.02 2.22
C ASP A 316 9.53 37.96 1.04
N ILE A 317 9.20 37.52 -0.18
CA ILE A 317 9.16 38.37 -1.39
C ILE A 317 8.07 39.44 -1.27
N LYS A 318 6.88 39.10 -0.77
CA LYS A 318 5.83 40.09 -0.50
C LYS A 318 6.25 41.11 0.54
N CYS A 319 6.89 40.68 1.63
CA CYS A 319 7.45 41.58 2.64
C CYS A 319 8.57 42.46 2.10
N LEU A 320 9.34 41.99 1.11
CA LEU A 320 10.38 42.76 0.47
C LEU A 320 9.82 43.83 -0.50
N ILE A 321 8.72 43.49 -1.19
CA ILE A 321 8.07 44.37 -2.18
C ILE A 321 7.10 45.35 -1.49
N TRP A 322 6.45 44.94 -0.43
CA TRP A 322 5.49 45.72 0.35
C TRP A 322 6.02 45.94 1.76
N ARG A 323 7.06 46.79 1.92
CA ARG A 323 7.39 47.36 3.19
C ARG A 323 6.35 48.46 3.51
N PRO A 324 5.42 48.28 4.45
CA PRO A 324 4.71 49.40 5.01
C PRO A 324 5.76 50.28 5.74
N ALA A 325 5.78 51.56 5.39
CA ALA A 325 6.64 52.55 6.05
C ALA A 325 6.55 52.38 7.56
N ALA A 326 7.67 52.23 8.23
CA ALA A 326 7.76 52.08 9.67
C ALA A 326 7.01 53.24 10.33
N ALA A 327 5.84 52.97 10.90
CA ALA A 327 5.20 53.90 11.84
C ALA A 327 6.15 54.08 13.01
N SER A 328 6.71 55.28 13.15
CA SER A 328 7.52 55.71 14.26
C SER A 328 6.74 55.49 15.56
N MET A 329 7.18 54.54 16.38
CA MET A 329 6.66 54.40 17.74
C MET A 329 7.01 55.68 18.54
N PRO A 330 6.05 56.31 19.22
CA PRO A 330 6.37 57.39 20.14
C PRO A 330 7.12 56.82 21.33
N GLN A 331 8.29 57.35 21.57
CA GLN A 331 9.06 57.16 22.81
C GLN A 331 8.26 57.76 23.96
N THR A 332 7.68 56.93 24.80
CA THR A 332 7.15 57.36 26.08
C THR A 332 8.00 56.81 27.24
N VAL A 333 8.85 57.71 27.71
CA VAL A 333 9.13 58.04 29.11
C VAL A 333 9.67 56.90 29.97
N SER A 334 11.01 56.87 29.98
CA SER A 334 11.79 56.45 31.14
C SER A 334 11.93 57.64 32.11
N SER A 335 11.17 57.69 33.17
CA SER A 335 11.59 58.38 34.42
C SER A 335 10.49 58.19 35.47
N GLN A 336 10.73 57.27 36.36
CA GLN A 336 10.50 57.39 37.79
C GLN A 336 11.11 56.21 38.52
N LYS A 337 12.42 56.38 38.77
CA LYS A 337 13.10 55.62 39.79
C LYS A 337 13.56 56.63 40.82
N SER A 338 13.27 56.33 42.03
CA SER A 338 13.72 56.97 43.31
C SER A 338 12.65 57.74 44.10
N ALA A 339 12.25 57.17 45.15
CA ALA A 339 12.17 57.71 46.48
C ALA A 339 11.10 57.00 47.31
N GLY A 340 11.49 56.45 48.44
CA GLY A 340 10.54 55.91 49.42
C GLY A 340 11.10 54.76 50.25
N SER A 341 12.26 54.96 50.84
CA SER A 341 12.70 54.22 52.01
C SER A 341 11.84 54.61 53.21
N GLY A 342 11.44 53.67 54.04
CA GLY A 342 10.83 53.89 55.33
C GLY A 342 10.12 52.71 55.92
N LYS A 343 10.83 51.89 56.71
CA LYS A 343 10.58 51.47 58.10
C LYS A 343 9.13 51.31 58.58
N ASN A 344 8.78 50.17 59.10
CA ASN A 344 8.52 49.76 60.49
C ASN A 344 7.66 48.49 60.51
N GLU A 345 8.22 47.39 61.09
CA GLU A 345 7.94 46.91 62.46
C GLU A 345 6.59 46.28 62.66
N ALA A 346 6.73 45.01 63.00
CA ALA A 346 5.74 44.10 63.60
C ALA A 346 5.08 44.67 64.88
N PRO A 347 4.09 44.04 65.53
CA PRO A 347 4.20 42.65 66.00
C PRO A 347 3.31 41.62 65.34
#